data_cb5669a9f755ba578dce6392b6fe50eb
#
_entry.id   cb5669a9f755ba578dce6392b6fe50eb
#
_cell.length_a   1.000
_cell.length_b   1.000
_cell.length_c   1.000
_cell.angle_alpha   90.00
_cell.angle_beta   90.00
_cell.angle_gamma   90.00
#
_symmetry.space_group_name_H-M   'P 1'
#
loop_
_entity.id
_entity.type
_entity.pdbx_description
1 polymer ?
#
loop_
_entity_poly.entity_id
_entity_poly.type
_entity_poly.pdbx_seq_one_letter_code
_entity_poly.pdbx_strand_id
1 'polypeptide(L)'
;GIVGASAAYHLTELGETDVLVIDQGPLFEAGGSTSHAPGLVFQTNGSRTMCRIAQDTVALYRSLELDGEPCWYEVGSIEVATTPERMRELRRRLGFARAWGLAGGELLSPREVAERSPLVNPDHILGGYWFPSDGIAKAIRIVAALARRAEARGVTLEGGVTVTGFDVRDGRDRGVRTDRGDIECERVLVCAGIWGPTVGAMLGVPIPLVAVQHQLVWTDPIPELAGETREVVHPLLRHQDRSLYYRH
;
A
#
# COMPACT_ATOMS: atom_id res chain seq x y z
N GLY A 1 -2.78 -5.43 9.82
CA GLY A 1 -2.30 -4.58 8.74
C GLY A 1 -3.12 -4.69 7.47
N ILE A 2 -2.68 -4.04 6.36
CA ILE A 2 -3.48 -3.94 5.12
C ILE A 2 -3.82 -5.30 4.49
N VAL A 3 -2.91 -6.28 4.54
CA VAL A 3 -3.15 -7.59 3.94
C VAL A 3 -4.27 -8.32 4.66
N GLY A 4 -4.26 -8.34 6.00
CA GLY A 4 -5.31 -8.99 6.80
C GLY A 4 -6.67 -8.29 6.65
N ALA A 5 -6.71 -6.95 6.71
CA ALA A 5 -7.94 -6.20 6.53
C ALA A 5 -8.53 -6.37 5.11
N SER A 6 -7.68 -6.37 4.08
CA SER A 6 -8.09 -6.62 2.71
C SER A 6 -8.60 -8.06 2.52
N ALA A 7 -7.92 -9.05 3.11
CA ALA A 7 -8.36 -10.44 3.05
C ALA A 7 -9.74 -10.61 3.70
N ALA A 8 -9.94 -10.07 4.91
CA ALA A 8 -11.22 -10.11 5.60
C ALA A 8 -12.34 -9.47 4.76
N TYR A 9 -12.09 -8.27 4.23
CA TYR A 9 -13.05 -7.59 3.35
C TYR A 9 -13.43 -8.44 2.13
N HIS A 10 -12.44 -8.97 1.40
CA HIS A 10 -12.71 -9.75 0.19
C HIS A 10 -13.32 -11.13 0.49
N LEU A 11 -13.04 -11.74 1.63
CA LEU A 11 -13.75 -12.95 2.06
C LEU A 11 -15.23 -12.67 2.21
N THR A 12 -15.63 -11.53 2.78
CA THR A 12 -17.06 -11.18 2.86
C THR A 12 -17.70 -10.92 1.50
N GLU A 13 -16.95 -10.35 0.53
CA GLU A 13 -17.42 -10.22 -0.85
C GLU A 13 -17.68 -11.58 -1.51
N LEU A 14 -16.97 -12.63 -1.06
CA LEU A 14 -17.14 -14.01 -1.53
C LEU A 14 -18.20 -14.79 -0.74
N GLY A 15 -18.83 -14.17 0.28
CA GLY A 15 -19.86 -14.77 1.12
C GLY A 15 -19.35 -15.46 2.39
N GLU A 16 -18.05 -15.39 2.66
CA GLU A 16 -17.45 -15.93 3.88
C GLU A 16 -17.56 -14.88 4.99
N THR A 17 -18.41 -15.13 5.98
CA THR A 17 -18.68 -14.18 7.07
C THR A 17 -18.30 -14.72 8.44
N ASP A 18 -18.13 -16.04 8.62
CA ASP A 18 -17.63 -16.66 9.84
C ASP A 18 -16.08 -16.54 9.86
N VAL A 19 -15.62 -15.31 10.05
CA VAL A 19 -14.20 -14.94 10.03
C VAL A 19 -13.85 -14.18 11.29
N LEU A 20 -12.83 -14.64 12.00
CA LEU A 20 -12.19 -13.92 13.09
C LEU A 20 -10.83 -13.42 12.65
N VAL A 21 -10.60 -12.13 12.79
CA VAL A 21 -9.29 -11.48 12.57
C VAL A 21 -8.71 -11.11 13.92
N ILE A 22 -7.50 -11.60 14.20
CA ILE A 22 -6.77 -11.25 15.42
C ILE A 22 -5.48 -10.50 15.08
N ASP A 23 -5.09 -9.55 15.91
CA ASP A 23 -3.82 -8.84 15.83
C ASP A 23 -3.18 -8.77 17.21
N GLN A 24 -1.84 -8.92 17.28
CA GLN A 24 -1.12 -8.85 18.56
C GLN A 24 -1.14 -7.45 19.17
N GLY A 25 -1.25 -6.42 18.35
CA GLY A 25 -1.35 -5.03 18.77
C GLY A 25 -2.79 -4.55 18.89
N PRO A 26 -3.00 -3.33 19.39
CA PRO A 26 -4.30 -2.66 19.32
C PRO A 26 -4.74 -2.50 17.86
N LEU A 27 -6.04 -2.63 17.62
CA LEU A 27 -6.59 -2.45 16.27
C LEU A 27 -6.40 -1.00 15.80
N PHE A 28 -6.02 -0.85 14.53
CA PHE A 28 -5.87 0.43 13.84
C PHE A 28 -4.76 1.35 14.36
N GLU A 29 -3.91 0.86 15.25
CA GLU A 29 -2.74 1.58 15.73
C GLU A 29 -1.48 1.27 14.92
N ALA A 30 -0.43 2.09 15.12
CA ALA A 30 0.85 1.91 14.48
C ALA A 30 1.61 0.73 15.06
N GLY A 31 2.24 -0.09 14.24
CA GLY A 31 3.03 -1.24 14.73
C GLY A 31 3.73 -2.02 13.63
N GLY A 32 3.13 -2.10 12.44
CA GLY A 32 3.67 -2.87 11.34
C GLY A 32 4.02 -2.02 10.10
N SER A 33 4.40 -2.68 9.03
CA SER A 33 4.80 -2.03 7.77
C SER A 33 3.71 -1.11 7.20
N THR A 34 2.44 -1.42 7.41
CA THR A 34 1.32 -0.62 6.89
C THR A 34 1.29 0.79 7.47
N SER A 35 1.49 0.94 8.78
CA SER A 35 1.48 2.25 9.45
C SER A 35 2.68 3.12 9.11
N HIS A 36 3.77 2.49 8.66
CA HIS A 36 5.00 3.18 8.24
C HIS A 36 5.09 3.35 6.73
N ALA A 37 4.09 2.87 5.97
CA ALA A 37 4.07 3.02 4.53
C ALA A 37 3.85 4.49 4.13
N PRO A 38 4.64 5.04 3.19
CA PRO A 38 4.46 6.41 2.70
C PRO A 38 3.17 6.60 1.89
N GLY A 39 2.47 5.53 1.58
CA GLY A 39 1.19 5.53 0.90
C GLY A 39 1.25 5.83 -0.61
N LEU A 40 2.42 5.77 -1.21
CA LEU A 40 2.60 6.03 -2.64
C LEU A 40 2.05 4.86 -3.47
N VAL A 41 1.13 5.12 -4.36
CA VAL A 41 0.54 4.09 -5.24
C VAL A 41 0.77 4.45 -6.69
N PHE A 42 1.43 3.54 -7.41
CA PHE A 42 1.75 3.64 -8.83
C PHE A 42 1.05 2.52 -9.59
N GLN A 43 0.27 2.86 -10.61
CA GLN A 43 -0.47 1.88 -11.42
C GLN A 43 0.36 1.33 -12.59
N THR A 44 1.42 2.03 -12.99
CA THR A 44 2.27 1.59 -14.09
C THR A 44 3.43 0.73 -13.62
N ASN A 45 3.60 -0.43 -14.22
CA ASN A 45 4.60 -1.43 -13.87
C ASN A 45 5.14 -2.11 -15.13
N GLY A 46 6.24 -2.84 -15.04
CA GLY A 46 6.76 -3.70 -16.11
C GLY A 46 5.98 -5.01 -16.30
N SER A 47 5.00 -5.30 -15.47
CA SER A 47 4.13 -6.49 -15.53
C SER A 47 2.69 -6.08 -15.75
N ARG A 48 2.04 -6.65 -16.78
CA ARG A 48 0.62 -6.44 -17.06
C ARG A 48 -0.28 -6.84 -15.89
N THR A 49 0.03 -7.97 -15.25
CA THR A 49 -0.72 -8.45 -14.08
C THR A 49 -0.64 -7.46 -12.93
N MET A 50 0.55 -6.93 -12.63
CA MET A 50 0.72 -5.94 -11.57
C MET A 50 0.00 -4.63 -11.89
N CYS A 51 0.00 -4.19 -13.16
CA CYS A 51 -0.79 -3.02 -13.58
C CYS A 51 -2.29 -3.23 -13.33
N ARG A 52 -2.81 -4.41 -13.66
CA ARG A 52 -4.23 -4.73 -13.43
C ARG A 52 -4.59 -4.76 -11.96
N ILE A 53 -3.77 -5.45 -11.14
CA ILE A 53 -3.96 -5.48 -9.67
C ILE A 53 -3.93 -4.06 -9.09
N ALA A 54 -3.01 -3.21 -9.56
CA ALA A 54 -2.92 -1.83 -9.08
C ALA A 54 -4.15 -1.00 -9.50
N GLN A 55 -4.69 -1.19 -10.71
CA GLN A 55 -5.93 -0.53 -11.14
C GLN A 55 -7.13 -0.96 -10.29
N ASP A 56 -7.29 -2.27 -10.04
CA ASP A 56 -8.36 -2.80 -9.21
C ASP A 56 -8.24 -2.26 -7.76
N THR A 57 -7.01 -2.19 -7.26
CA THR A 57 -6.71 -1.61 -5.93
C THR A 57 -7.09 -0.13 -5.86
N VAL A 58 -6.72 0.68 -6.86
CA VAL A 58 -7.06 2.11 -6.91
C VAL A 58 -8.58 2.30 -7.04
N ALA A 59 -9.25 1.47 -7.83
CA ALA A 59 -10.71 1.51 -7.94
C ALA A 59 -11.39 1.25 -6.58
N LEU A 60 -10.90 0.28 -5.81
CA LEU A 60 -11.36 0.05 -4.44
C LEU A 60 -11.07 1.25 -3.54
N TYR A 61 -9.85 1.79 -3.55
CA TYR A 61 -9.45 2.90 -2.67
C TYR A 61 -10.27 4.18 -2.91
N ARG A 62 -10.63 4.46 -4.16
CA ARG A 62 -11.55 5.57 -4.52
C ARG A 62 -12.92 5.45 -3.88
N SER A 63 -13.37 4.22 -3.58
CA SER A 63 -14.66 3.96 -2.95
C SER A 63 -14.62 4.02 -1.42
N LEU A 64 -13.43 4.17 -0.83
CA LEU A 64 -13.24 4.15 0.62
C LEU A 64 -13.20 5.54 1.20
N GLU A 65 -13.95 5.71 2.26
CA GLU A 65 -13.88 6.86 3.17
C GLU A 65 -13.93 6.37 4.61
N LEU A 66 -13.43 7.15 5.53
CA LEU A 66 -13.49 6.90 6.95
C LEU A 66 -13.91 8.20 7.66
N ASP A 67 -15.04 8.16 8.36
CA ASP A 67 -15.58 9.29 9.12
C ASP A 67 -15.75 10.58 8.27
N GLY A 68 -16.12 10.41 6.98
CA GLY A 68 -16.28 11.49 6.02
C GLY A 68 -15.00 11.95 5.32
N GLU A 69 -13.86 11.36 5.68
CA GLU A 69 -12.56 11.69 5.10
C GLU A 69 -12.16 10.67 4.04
N PRO A 70 -11.64 11.11 2.88
CA PRO A 70 -11.22 10.20 1.82
C PRO A 70 -10.00 9.37 2.24
N CYS A 71 -9.98 8.12 1.81
CA CYS A 71 -8.84 7.22 1.99
C CYS A 71 -7.82 7.32 0.86
N TRP A 72 -8.18 7.96 -0.25
CA TRP A 72 -7.42 8.09 -1.48
C TRP A 72 -7.36 9.52 -1.98
N TYR A 73 -6.16 9.99 -2.31
CA TYR A 73 -5.93 11.29 -2.94
C TYR A 73 -5.31 11.10 -4.31
N GLU A 74 -6.08 11.33 -5.37
CA GLU A 74 -5.65 11.22 -6.74
C GLU A 74 -4.96 12.52 -7.18
N VAL A 75 -3.67 12.60 -6.91
CA VAL A 75 -2.83 13.76 -7.22
C VAL A 75 -1.86 13.52 -8.36
N GLY A 76 -1.89 12.31 -8.92
CA GLY A 76 -0.96 11.88 -9.94
C GLY A 76 0.44 11.56 -9.41
N SER A 77 1.28 11.08 -10.31
CA SER A 77 2.70 10.83 -10.03
C SER A 77 3.60 11.33 -11.16
N ILE A 78 4.80 11.75 -10.82
CA ILE A 78 5.86 12.08 -11.76
C ILE A 78 7.08 11.24 -11.42
N GLU A 79 7.55 10.41 -12.34
CA GLU A 79 8.88 9.80 -12.25
C GLU A 79 9.84 10.61 -13.12
N VAL A 80 10.89 11.17 -12.52
CA VAL A 80 11.88 11.99 -13.22
C VAL A 80 13.01 11.15 -13.79
N ALA A 81 13.54 11.59 -14.94
CA ALA A 81 14.72 11.04 -15.57
C ALA A 81 15.87 12.05 -15.51
N THR A 82 17.00 11.66 -14.94
CA THR A 82 18.24 12.43 -14.91
C THR A 82 19.31 11.86 -15.88
N THR A 83 19.02 10.70 -16.49
CA THR A 83 19.88 10.03 -17.46
C THR A 83 19.12 9.66 -18.73
N PRO A 84 19.81 9.56 -19.89
CA PRO A 84 19.19 9.08 -21.13
C PRO A 84 18.62 7.67 -20.99
N GLU A 85 19.27 6.82 -20.22
CA GLU A 85 18.83 5.44 -19.93
C GLU A 85 17.48 5.44 -19.24
N ARG A 86 17.32 6.26 -18.18
CA ARG A 86 16.04 6.41 -17.47
C ARG A 86 14.97 6.98 -18.41
N MET A 87 15.29 7.95 -19.22
CA MET A 87 14.33 8.52 -20.17
C MET A 87 13.86 7.49 -21.21
N ARG A 88 14.75 6.56 -21.67
CA ARG A 88 14.34 5.42 -22.52
C ARG A 88 13.39 4.48 -21.79
N GLU A 89 13.68 4.19 -20.51
CA GLU A 89 12.80 3.34 -19.67
C GLU A 89 11.43 3.98 -19.48
N LEU A 90 11.34 5.29 -19.25
CA LEU A 90 10.06 5.98 -19.10
C LEU A 90 9.23 5.92 -20.40
N ARG A 91 9.89 6.07 -21.58
CA ARG A 91 9.21 5.87 -22.88
C ARG A 91 8.69 4.45 -23.04
N ARG A 92 9.49 3.44 -22.65
CA ARG A 92 9.08 2.04 -22.69
C ARG A 92 7.88 1.78 -21.79
N ARG A 93 7.89 2.33 -20.58
CA ARG A 93 6.78 2.21 -19.60
C ARG A 93 5.50 2.85 -20.14
N LEU A 94 5.57 4.02 -20.74
CA LEU A 94 4.43 4.64 -21.44
C LEU A 94 3.87 3.73 -22.55
N GLY A 95 4.76 3.10 -23.33
CA GLY A 95 4.37 2.13 -24.35
C GLY A 95 3.61 0.93 -23.76
N PHE A 96 4.09 0.36 -22.66
CA PHE A 96 3.41 -0.72 -21.97
C PHE A 96 2.05 -0.28 -21.39
N ALA A 97 2.01 0.88 -20.73
CA ALA A 97 0.76 1.41 -20.20
C ALA A 97 -0.31 1.49 -21.29
N ARG A 98 0.02 2.08 -22.44
CA ARG A 98 -0.89 2.18 -23.59
C ARG A 98 -1.30 0.80 -24.13
N ALA A 99 -0.34 -0.11 -24.30
CA ALA A 99 -0.60 -1.46 -24.82
C ALA A 99 -1.50 -2.29 -23.88
N TRP A 100 -1.50 -1.98 -22.58
CA TRP A 100 -2.32 -2.67 -21.57
C TRP A 100 -3.59 -1.94 -21.17
N GLY A 101 -3.92 -0.86 -21.90
CA GLY A 101 -5.16 -0.11 -21.70
C GLY A 101 -5.15 0.90 -20.54
N LEU A 102 -3.97 1.26 -20.01
CA LEU A 102 -3.88 2.33 -19.02
C LEU A 102 -3.81 3.68 -19.77
N ALA A 103 -4.86 4.47 -19.64
CA ALA A 103 -4.96 5.78 -20.28
C ALA A 103 -4.34 6.90 -19.42
N GLY A 104 -4.01 8.02 -20.04
CA GLY A 104 -3.63 9.25 -19.36
C GLY A 104 -2.15 9.42 -19.05
N GLY A 105 -1.31 8.40 -19.28
CA GLY A 105 0.13 8.56 -19.12
C GLY A 105 0.76 9.42 -20.23
N GLU A 106 1.68 10.31 -19.87
CA GLU A 106 2.40 11.18 -20.81
C GLU A 106 3.86 11.41 -20.38
N LEU A 107 4.70 11.76 -21.36
CA LEU A 107 6.05 12.22 -21.10
C LEU A 107 6.02 13.75 -20.99
N LEU A 108 6.71 14.25 -19.99
CA LEU A 108 6.84 15.69 -19.72
C LEU A 108 8.25 16.18 -20.04
N SER A 109 8.35 17.38 -20.58
CA SER A 109 9.58 18.15 -20.59
C SER A 109 10.00 18.58 -19.18
N PRO A 110 11.26 18.98 -18.97
CA PRO A 110 11.70 19.48 -17.66
C PRO A 110 10.84 20.63 -17.13
N ARG A 111 10.44 21.55 -17.99
CA ARG A 111 9.59 22.69 -17.63
C ARG A 111 8.20 22.25 -17.18
N GLU A 112 7.56 21.35 -17.92
CA GLU A 112 6.23 20.80 -17.54
C GLU A 112 6.27 20.04 -16.23
N VAL A 113 7.40 19.37 -15.91
CA VAL A 113 7.60 18.74 -14.59
C VAL A 113 7.63 19.81 -13.48
N ALA A 114 8.42 20.88 -13.67
CA ALA A 114 8.53 21.97 -12.69
C ALA A 114 7.20 22.71 -12.49
N GLU A 115 6.39 22.87 -13.54
CA GLU A 115 5.05 23.46 -13.46
C GLU A 115 4.08 22.63 -12.59
N ARG A 116 4.22 21.29 -12.58
CA ARG A 116 3.39 20.39 -11.76
C ARG A 116 3.97 20.10 -10.39
N SER A 117 5.29 20.23 -10.22
CA SER A 117 6.02 19.97 -8.98
C SER A 117 7.02 21.10 -8.74
N PRO A 118 6.62 22.15 -8.00
CA PRO A 118 7.37 23.42 -7.94
C PRO A 118 8.74 23.32 -7.28
N LEU A 119 8.99 22.26 -6.50
CA LEU A 119 10.30 22.02 -5.87
C LEU A 119 11.31 21.32 -6.80
N VAL A 120 10.93 20.95 -8.02
CA VAL A 120 11.83 20.31 -8.98
C VAL A 120 12.58 21.37 -9.75
N ASN A 121 13.92 21.32 -9.71
CA ASN A 121 14.75 22.14 -10.58
C ASN A 121 14.81 21.49 -11.99
N PRO A 122 14.27 22.17 -13.04
CA PRO A 122 14.23 21.62 -14.37
C PRO A 122 15.63 21.45 -15.02
N ASP A 123 16.64 22.18 -14.56
CA ASP A 123 18.00 22.09 -15.10
C ASP A 123 18.71 20.78 -14.73
N HIS A 124 18.20 20.04 -13.75
CA HIS A 124 18.77 18.79 -13.27
C HIS A 124 18.09 17.53 -13.79
N ILE A 125 17.09 17.65 -14.66
CA ILE A 125 16.35 16.53 -15.22
C ILE A 125 16.28 16.60 -16.74
N LEU A 126 16.07 15.46 -17.37
CA LEU A 126 15.84 15.33 -18.83
C LEU A 126 14.35 15.31 -19.19
N GLY A 127 13.49 15.19 -18.19
CA GLY A 127 12.04 15.09 -18.32
C GLY A 127 11.44 14.16 -17.29
N GLY A 128 10.16 13.85 -17.44
CA GLY A 128 9.45 12.97 -16.53
C GLY A 128 8.38 12.14 -17.23
N TYR A 129 7.87 11.15 -16.50
CA TYR A 129 6.69 10.38 -16.84
C TYR A 129 5.59 10.71 -15.85
N TRP A 130 4.52 11.29 -16.35
CA TRP A 130 3.33 11.65 -15.60
C TRP A 130 2.25 10.57 -15.72
N PHE A 131 1.61 10.22 -14.62
CA PHE A 131 0.43 9.37 -14.62
C PHE A 131 -0.64 9.96 -13.70
N PRO A 132 -1.76 10.50 -14.26
CA PRO A 132 -2.71 11.34 -13.52
C PRO A 132 -3.51 10.60 -12.46
N SER A 133 -3.80 9.32 -12.66
CA SER A 133 -4.63 8.54 -11.74
C SER A 133 -3.85 7.82 -10.62
N ASP A 134 -2.55 8.05 -10.53
CA ASP A 134 -1.75 7.68 -9.37
C ASP A 134 -2.04 8.61 -8.19
N GLY A 135 -1.63 8.22 -7.00
CA GLY A 135 -1.92 9.05 -5.84
C GLY A 135 -1.43 8.50 -4.51
N ILE A 136 -1.94 9.10 -3.45
CA ILE A 136 -1.61 8.76 -2.07
C ILE A 136 -2.76 8.01 -1.40
N ALA A 137 -2.43 6.83 -0.88
CA ALA A 137 -3.30 6.02 -0.03
C ALA A 137 -3.03 6.35 1.44
N LYS A 138 -4.05 6.67 2.20
CA LYS A 138 -3.97 6.84 3.66
C LYS A 138 -4.05 5.47 4.32
N ALA A 139 -2.91 4.81 4.48
CA ALA A 139 -2.82 3.39 4.79
C ALA A 139 -3.65 2.98 6.02
N ILE A 140 -3.58 3.72 7.13
CA ILE A 140 -4.36 3.41 8.35
C ILE A 140 -5.86 3.65 8.12
N ARG A 141 -6.26 4.75 7.42
CA ARG A 141 -7.67 4.97 7.06
C ARG A 141 -8.22 3.82 6.21
N ILE A 142 -7.44 3.35 5.24
CA ILE A 142 -7.84 2.22 4.37
C ILE A 142 -8.03 0.94 5.18
N VAL A 143 -7.09 0.61 6.08
CA VAL A 143 -7.22 -0.55 6.97
C VAL A 143 -8.50 -0.46 7.79
N ALA A 144 -8.74 0.67 8.43
CA ALA A 144 -9.94 0.88 9.24
C ALA A 144 -11.23 0.83 8.40
N ALA A 145 -11.24 1.45 7.22
CA ALA A 145 -12.41 1.44 6.33
C ALA A 145 -12.73 0.02 5.81
N LEU A 146 -11.72 -0.74 5.41
CA LEU A 146 -11.91 -2.14 4.99
C LEU A 146 -12.39 -3.01 6.15
N ALA A 147 -11.79 -2.86 7.32
CA ALA A 147 -12.16 -3.60 8.51
C ALA A 147 -13.60 -3.30 8.95
N ARG A 148 -14.01 -2.03 9.02
CA ARG A 148 -15.41 -1.64 9.32
C ARG A 148 -16.41 -2.20 8.29
N ARG A 149 -16.04 -2.23 7.00
CA ARG A 149 -16.88 -2.86 5.97
C ARG A 149 -17.00 -4.37 6.18
N ALA A 150 -15.92 -5.03 6.61
CA ALA A 150 -15.94 -6.46 6.92
C ALA A 150 -16.78 -6.75 8.19
N GLU A 151 -16.60 -5.96 9.26
CA GLU A 151 -17.41 -6.08 10.49
C GLU A 151 -18.91 -5.90 10.21
N ALA A 152 -19.29 -4.92 9.40
CA ALA A 152 -20.68 -4.69 9.00
C ALA A 152 -21.31 -5.89 8.28
N ARG A 153 -20.49 -6.84 7.82
CA ARG A 153 -20.89 -8.08 7.15
C ARG A 153 -20.69 -9.35 7.99
N GLY A 154 -20.34 -9.19 9.28
CA GLY A 154 -20.28 -10.29 10.23
C GLY A 154 -18.86 -10.74 10.63
N VAL A 155 -17.79 -10.15 10.10
CA VAL A 155 -16.43 -10.45 10.56
C VAL A 155 -16.22 -9.93 11.99
N THR A 156 -15.60 -10.72 12.84
CA THR A 156 -15.15 -10.30 14.16
C THR A 156 -13.69 -9.85 14.11
N LEU A 157 -13.37 -8.73 14.77
CA LEU A 157 -12.00 -8.21 14.86
C LEU A 157 -11.59 -8.11 16.32
N GLU A 158 -10.43 -8.67 16.66
CA GLU A 158 -9.88 -8.62 18.03
C GLU A 158 -8.41 -8.17 18.01
N GLY A 159 -8.12 -7.12 18.75
CA GLY A 159 -6.75 -6.63 18.99
C GLY A 159 -6.19 -7.10 20.33
N GLY A 160 -4.87 -7.04 20.47
CA GLY A 160 -4.16 -7.46 21.67
C GLY A 160 -4.25 -8.97 21.93
N VAL A 161 -4.33 -9.77 20.87
CA VAL A 161 -4.35 -11.23 20.91
C VAL A 161 -3.11 -11.77 20.22
N THR A 162 -2.24 -12.41 20.99
CA THR A 162 -0.97 -12.94 20.48
C THR A 162 -1.06 -14.42 20.17
N VAL A 163 -0.75 -14.80 18.93
CA VAL A 163 -0.63 -16.21 18.55
C VAL A 163 0.62 -16.80 19.20
N THR A 164 0.46 -17.89 19.93
CA THR A 164 1.53 -18.63 20.63
C THR A 164 1.82 -19.99 20.00
N GLY A 165 0.95 -20.47 19.11
CA GLY A 165 1.11 -21.74 18.41
C GLY A 165 -0.11 -22.13 17.60
N PHE A 166 -0.06 -23.33 17.05
CA PHE A 166 -1.15 -23.91 16.27
C PHE A 166 -1.50 -25.31 16.79
N ASP A 167 -2.78 -25.68 16.64
CA ASP A 167 -3.22 -27.05 16.84
C ASP A 167 -3.34 -27.75 15.48
N VAL A 168 -2.36 -28.58 15.17
CA VAL A 168 -2.32 -29.35 13.91
C VAL A 168 -2.47 -30.82 14.23
N ARG A 169 -3.52 -31.46 13.69
CA ARG A 169 -3.78 -32.90 13.86
C ARG A 169 -3.97 -33.53 12.48
N ASP A 170 -3.27 -34.63 12.24
CA ASP A 170 -3.29 -35.37 10.97
C ASP A 170 -2.97 -34.48 9.74
N GLY A 171 -2.03 -33.53 9.90
CA GLY A 171 -1.62 -32.59 8.87
C GLY A 171 -2.66 -31.53 8.49
N ARG A 172 -3.66 -31.32 9.33
CA ARG A 172 -4.69 -30.28 9.15
C ARG A 172 -4.74 -29.36 10.34
N ASP A 173 -4.91 -28.07 10.07
CA ASP A 173 -5.18 -27.08 11.09
C ASP A 173 -6.52 -27.37 11.77
N ARG A 174 -6.55 -27.26 13.09
CA ARG A 174 -7.73 -27.40 13.94
C ARG A 174 -7.97 -26.16 14.78
N GLY A 175 -6.98 -25.30 14.89
CA GLY A 175 -7.08 -24.10 15.68
C GLY A 175 -5.78 -23.38 15.89
N VAL A 176 -5.89 -22.24 16.53
CA VAL A 176 -4.79 -21.35 16.88
C VAL A 176 -4.76 -21.23 18.41
N ARG A 177 -3.58 -21.41 18.99
CA ARG A 177 -3.33 -21.14 20.41
C ARG A 177 -2.95 -19.67 20.58
N THR A 178 -3.55 -19.03 21.55
CA THR A 178 -3.27 -17.61 21.85
C THR A 178 -2.99 -17.40 23.34
N ASP A 179 -2.52 -16.22 23.69
CA ASP A 179 -2.35 -15.79 25.07
C ASP A 179 -3.69 -15.53 25.80
N ARG A 180 -4.82 -15.61 25.07
CA ARG A 180 -6.18 -15.47 25.62
C ARG A 180 -7.03 -16.73 25.54
N GLY A 181 -6.41 -17.85 25.16
CA GLY A 181 -7.07 -19.14 24.99
C GLY A 181 -6.98 -19.68 23.58
N ASP A 182 -7.50 -20.87 23.38
CA ASP A 182 -7.46 -21.56 22.10
C ASP A 182 -8.68 -21.18 21.24
N ILE A 183 -8.47 -21.03 19.94
CA ILE A 183 -9.50 -20.71 18.96
C ILE A 183 -9.59 -21.89 17.99
N GLU A 184 -10.75 -22.55 17.94
CA GLU A 184 -11.01 -23.59 16.96
C GLU A 184 -11.31 -22.97 15.59
N CYS A 185 -10.72 -23.48 14.52
CA CYS A 185 -10.97 -23.04 13.15
C CYS A 185 -10.60 -24.11 12.13
N GLU A 186 -11.21 -24.05 10.95
CA GLU A 186 -10.92 -24.97 9.85
C GLU A 186 -9.74 -24.52 9.01
N ARG A 187 -9.48 -23.21 8.96
CA ARG A 187 -8.44 -22.59 8.14
C ARG A 187 -7.82 -21.40 8.84
N VAL A 188 -6.53 -21.23 8.68
CA VAL A 188 -5.78 -20.07 9.17
C VAL A 188 -5.12 -19.36 8.01
N LEU A 189 -5.37 -18.06 7.88
CA LEU A 189 -4.67 -17.18 6.94
C LEU A 189 -3.67 -16.31 7.71
N VAL A 190 -2.38 -16.55 7.49
CA VAL A 190 -1.33 -15.80 8.16
C VAL A 190 -1.01 -14.51 7.38
N CYS A 191 -1.38 -13.37 7.95
CA CYS A 191 -1.12 -12.03 7.43
C CYS A 191 -0.17 -11.23 8.34
N ALA A 192 0.78 -11.92 8.97
CA ALA A 192 1.64 -11.39 10.05
C ALA A 192 2.77 -10.45 9.58
N GLY A 193 2.85 -10.07 8.30
CA GLY A 193 3.82 -9.10 7.79
C GLY A 193 5.26 -9.49 8.16
N ILE A 194 6.01 -8.56 8.79
CA ILE A 194 7.40 -8.78 9.20
C ILE A 194 7.57 -9.86 10.28
N TRP A 195 6.52 -10.23 10.98
CA TRP A 195 6.51 -11.34 11.95
C TRP A 195 6.20 -12.71 11.30
N GLY A 196 6.01 -12.74 9.98
CA GLY A 196 5.77 -13.99 9.23
C GLY A 196 6.78 -15.11 9.56
N PRO A 197 8.09 -14.87 9.61
CA PRO A 197 9.07 -15.89 9.98
C PRO A 197 8.85 -16.49 11.38
N THR A 198 8.48 -15.67 12.35
CA THR A 198 8.17 -16.12 13.72
C THR A 198 6.94 -17.03 13.74
N VAL A 199 5.88 -16.63 13.03
CA VAL A 199 4.65 -17.44 12.94
C VAL A 199 4.90 -18.71 12.13
N GLY A 200 5.66 -18.64 11.04
CA GLY A 200 6.04 -19.84 10.25
C GLY A 200 6.86 -20.83 11.05
N ALA A 201 7.75 -20.36 11.92
CA ALA A 201 8.56 -21.23 12.79
C ALA A 201 7.70 -22.04 13.76
N MET A 202 6.55 -21.53 14.23
CA MET A 202 5.62 -22.26 15.07
C MET A 202 5.01 -23.49 14.36
N LEU A 203 4.98 -23.46 13.03
CA LEU A 203 4.50 -24.57 12.18
C LEU A 203 5.65 -25.41 11.57
N GLY A 204 6.90 -25.05 11.85
CA GLY A 204 8.05 -25.66 11.18
C GLY A 204 8.18 -25.28 9.70
N VAL A 205 7.49 -24.23 9.26
CA VAL A 205 7.52 -23.74 7.87
C VAL A 205 8.47 -22.55 7.77
N PRO A 206 9.60 -22.66 7.06
CA PRO A 206 10.50 -21.51 6.88
C PRO A 206 9.88 -20.50 5.92
N ILE A 207 9.71 -19.26 6.38
CA ILE A 207 9.29 -18.15 5.54
C ILE A 207 10.54 -17.31 5.22
N PRO A 208 11.00 -17.26 3.96
CA PRO A 208 12.23 -16.58 3.56
C PRO A 208 12.01 -15.07 3.46
N LEU A 209 11.75 -14.42 4.58
CA LEU A 209 11.53 -13.00 4.70
C LEU A 209 12.54 -12.39 5.66
N VAL A 210 13.17 -11.29 5.24
CA VAL A 210 14.05 -10.47 6.07
C VAL A 210 13.42 -9.09 6.20
N ALA A 211 13.19 -8.66 7.43
CA ALA A 211 12.71 -7.32 7.70
C ALA A 211 13.82 -6.29 7.40
N VAL A 212 13.48 -5.28 6.61
CA VAL A 212 14.36 -4.14 6.30
C VAL A 212 13.66 -2.85 6.67
N GLN A 213 14.45 -1.83 7.01
CA GLN A 213 13.94 -0.50 7.32
C GLN A 213 14.28 0.46 6.18
N HIS A 214 13.26 1.15 5.65
CA HIS A 214 13.45 2.32 4.81
C HIS A 214 13.48 3.58 5.68
N GLN A 215 14.42 4.47 5.36
CA GLN A 215 14.46 5.76 6.03
C GLN A 215 13.34 6.66 5.50
N LEU A 216 12.60 7.27 6.41
CA LEU A 216 11.64 8.33 6.15
C LEU A 216 12.17 9.61 6.80
N VAL A 217 12.24 10.68 6.03
CA VAL A 217 12.72 11.98 6.48
C VAL A 217 11.56 12.97 6.35
N TRP A 218 11.31 13.72 7.41
CA TRP A 218 10.39 14.84 7.44
C TRP A 218 11.21 16.12 7.40
N THR A 219 10.87 17.04 6.51
CA THR A 219 11.46 18.37 6.49
C THR A 219 10.69 19.30 7.43
N ASP A 220 11.31 20.39 7.83
CA ASP A 220 10.57 21.54 8.31
C ASP A 220 9.64 22.08 7.20
N PRO A 221 8.62 22.90 7.55
CA PRO A 221 7.75 23.52 6.56
C PRO A 221 8.58 24.24 5.49
N ILE A 222 8.27 23.93 4.22
CA ILE A 222 8.94 24.51 3.06
C ILE A 222 8.21 25.81 2.69
N PRO A 223 8.89 26.98 2.68
CA PRO A 223 8.23 28.27 2.43
C PRO A 223 7.44 28.33 1.12
N GLU A 224 7.93 27.67 0.07
CA GLU A 224 7.30 27.61 -1.23
C GLU A 224 5.95 26.85 -1.22
N LEU A 225 5.70 26.05 -0.19
CA LEU A 225 4.48 25.28 0.00
C LEU A 225 3.58 25.85 1.11
N ALA A 226 3.98 26.92 1.78
CA ALA A 226 3.29 27.45 2.98
C ALA A 226 1.85 27.92 2.74
N GLY A 227 1.44 28.14 1.50
CA GLY A 227 0.05 28.51 1.13
C GLY A 227 -0.91 27.32 1.00
N GLU A 228 -0.40 26.09 1.06
CA GLU A 228 -1.24 24.91 0.89
C GLU A 228 -1.87 24.49 2.21
N THR A 229 -3.19 24.43 2.22
CA THR A 229 -3.98 24.05 3.41
C THR A 229 -4.59 22.66 3.32
N ARG A 230 -4.59 22.06 2.13
CA ARG A 230 -5.11 20.70 1.90
C ARG A 230 -4.06 19.66 2.30
N GLU A 231 -4.54 18.54 2.78
CA GLU A 231 -3.69 17.45 3.29
C GLU A 231 -2.73 16.87 2.23
N VAL A 232 -3.16 16.81 0.96
CA VAL A 232 -2.37 16.34 -0.18
C VAL A 232 -2.73 17.16 -1.41
N VAL A 233 -1.73 17.78 -2.05
CA VAL A 233 -1.93 18.69 -3.18
C VAL A 233 -1.06 18.32 -4.37
N HIS A 234 0.22 18.10 -4.11
CA HIS A 234 1.20 17.92 -5.17
C HIS A 234 1.32 16.45 -5.61
N PRO A 235 1.67 16.21 -6.88
CA PRO A 235 1.96 14.87 -7.36
C PRO A 235 3.04 14.18 -6.55
N LEU A 236 2.95 12.86 -6.49
CA LEU A 236 4.06 12.04 -6.05
C LEU A 236 5.26 12.26 -6.95
N LEU A 237 6.42 12.56 -6.37
CA LEU A 237 7.65 12.67 -7.14
C LEU A 237 8.54 11.46 -6.86
N ARG A 238 9.03 10.82 -7.92
CA ARG A 238 9.90 9.66 -7.84
C ARG A 238 11.19 9.88 -8.60
N HIS A 239 12.32 9.63 -7.94
CA HIS A 239 13.63 9.51 -8.57
C HIS A 239 14.14 8.08 -8.40
N GLN A 240 13.75 7.20 -9.32
CA GLN A 240 13.98 5.75 -9.19
C GLN A 240 15.46 5.38 -9.10
N ASP A 241 16.34 6.02 -9.89
CA ASP A 241 17.78 5.71 -9.92
C ASP A 241 18.49 6.02 -8.60
N ARG A 242 17.88 6.87 -7.75
CA ARG A 242 18.37 7.22 -6.42
C ARG A 242 17.56 6.58 -5.31
N SER A 243 16.53 5.78 -5.65
CA SER A 243 15.59 5.20 -4.68
C SER A 243 14.94 6.25 -3.77
N LEU A 244 14.64 7.43 -4.33
CA LEU A 244 14.03 8.56 -3.63
C LEU A 244 12.59 8.76 -4.05
N TYR A 245 11.76 9.01 -3.06
CA TYR A 245 10.35 9.34 -3.23
C TYR A 245 10.03 10.56 -2.38
N TYR A 246 9.25 11.46 -2.94
CA TYR A 246 8.82 12.68 -2.29
C TYR A 246 7.32 12.78 -2.35
N ARG A 247 6.72 13.23 -1.26
CA ARG A 247 5.31 13.59 -1.19
C ARG A 247 5.10 14.80 -0.30
N HIS A 248 4.08 15.55 -0.57
CA HIS A 248 3.57 16.60 0.29
C HIS A 248 2.75 15.99 1.43
#